data_5182f832f9532c048d127a29b89637e0
#
_entry.id   5182f832f9532c048d127a29b89637e0
#
_cell.length_a   1.000
_cell.length_b   1.000
_cell.length_c   1.000
_cell.angle_alpha   90.00
_cell.angle_beta   90.00
_cell.angle_gamma   90.00
#
_symmetry.space_group_name_H-M   'P 1'
#
loop_
_entity.id
_entity.type
_entity.pdbx_description
1 polymer ?
#
loop_
_entity_poly.entity_id
_entity_poly.type
_entity_poly.pdbx_seq_one_letter_code
_entity_poly.pdbx_strand_id
1 'polypeptide(L)'
;MKISRTRILLLVLPGLLAVGCQTTPFKDYGATRHAGNSYLEEGELNYEEGNYRVAKRRLQFALEEGLSRPDRVKAHKYLAFIACVSSQQFTCREEFATALELDPTFELSLAEAGHPIWGPVFKSVKAKQLKQP
;
A
#
# COMPACT_ATOMS: atom_id res chain seq x y z
N MET A 1 14.31 -90.69 -2.20
CA MET A 1 15.27 -90.05 -1.31
C MET A 1 16.07 -89.01 -2.06
N LYS A 2 15.77 -87.76 -1.99
CA LYS A 2 16.62 -86.58 -2.08
C LYS A 2 15.73 -85.37 -2.23
N ILE A 3 15.60 -84.62 -1.14
CA ILE A 3 14.82 -83.43 -1.06
C ILE A 3 15.64 -82.31 -1.72
N SER A 4 15.17 -81.75 -2.84
CA SER A 4 15.79 -80.60 -3.48
C SER A 4 15.17 -79.34 -2.92
N ARG A 5 16.00 -78.60 -2.21
CA ARG A 5 15.64 -77.30 -1.62
C ARG A 5 15.69 -76.23 -2.70
N THR A 6 14.51 -75.90 -3.26
CA THR A 6 14.40 -74.75 -4.14
C THR A 6 14.36 -73.47 -3.29
N ARG A 7 15.43 -72.70 -3.35
CA ARG A 7 15.53 -71.38 -2.72
C ARG A 7 14.70 -70.38 -3.53
N ILE A 8 13.59 -69.98 -2.98
CA ILE A 8 12.81 -68.86 -3.52
C ILE A 8 13.50 -67.56 -3.06
N LEU A 9 14.14 -66.90 -4.01
CA LEU A 9 14.77 -65.60 -3.80
C LEU A 9 13.68 -64.52 -3.90
N LEU A 10 13.18 -64.07 -2.78
CA LEU A 10 12.27 -62.92 -2.70
C LEU A 10 13.08 -61.65 -2.96
N LEU A 11 12.97 -61.12 -4.14
CA LEU A 11 13.43 -59.76 -4.48
C LEU A 11 12.45 -58.77 -3.89
N VAL A 12 12.80 -58.22 -2.73
CA VAL A 12 12.12 -57.07 -2.16
C VAL A 12 12.64 -55.83 -2.91
N LEU A 13 11.82 -55.26 -3.81
CA LEU A 13 12.07 -53.91 -4.34
C LEU A 13 11.74 -52.88 -3.28
N PRO A 14 12.66 -52.00 -2.88
CA PRO A 14 12.32 -50.85 -2.11
C PRO A 14 11.64 -49.81 -3.01
N GLY A 15 10.32 -49.63 -2.85
CA GLY A 15 9.59 -48.55 -3.47
C GLY A 15 10.12 -47.23 -2.94
N LEU A 16 10.82 -46.46 -3.77
CA LEU A 16 11.12 -45.05 -3.52
C LEU A 16 9.79 -44.28 -3.56
N LEU A 17 9.24 -43.99 -2.39
CA LEU A 17 8.22 -42.94 -2.25
C LEU A 17 8.92 -41.58 -2.44
N ALA A 18 8.98 -41.11 -3.66
CA ALA A 18 9.29 -39.72 -3.94
C ALA A 18 8.11 -38.87 -3.46
N VAL A 19 8.22 -38.38 -2.20
CA VAL A 19 7.37 -37.29 -1.73
C VAL A 19 7.78 -36.05 -2.53
N GLY A 20 7.17 -35.85 -3.67
CA GLY A 20 7.26 -34.62 -4.41
C GLY A 20 6.63 -33.51 -3.57
N CYS A 21 7.45 -32.67 -2.98
CA CYS A 21 7.01 -31.33 -2.58
C CYS A 21 6.51 -30.63 -3.84
N GLN A 22 5.20 -30.67 -4.07
CA GLN A 22 4.57 -29.79 -5.03
C GLN A 22 4.65 -28.39 -4.45
N THR A 23 5.73 -27.69 -4.77
CA THR A 23 5.75 -26.24 -4.71
C THR A 23 4.74 -25.77 -5.75
N THR A 24 3.51 -25.54 -5.30
CA THR A 24 2.56 -24.77 -6.10
C THR A 24 3.24 -23.45 -6.42
N PRO A 25 3.40 -23.07 -7.70
CA PRO A 25 3.86 -21.73 -8.00
C PRO A 25 2.82 -20.80 -7.41
N PHE A 26 3.20 -20.14 -6.31
CA PHE A 26 2.43 -19.03 -5.78
C PHE A 26 2.39 -18.01 -6.92
N LYS A 27 1.26 -17.95 -7.60
CA LYS A 27 1.02 -17.00 -8.68
C LYS A 27 0.96 -15.65 -7.99
N ASP A 28 2.13 -15.04 -7.92
CA ASP A 28 2.33 -13.70 -7.43
C ASP A 28 1.51 -12.78 -8.33
N TYR A 29 0.27 -12.53 -7.91
CA TYR A 29 -0.55 -11.48 -8.49
C TYR A 29 0.14 -10.18 -8.08
N GLY A 30 1.04 -9.73 -8.95
CA GLY A 30 1.97 -8.62 -8.83
C GLY A 30 1.40 -7.28 -8.43
N ALA A 31 0.90 -7.21 -7.22
CA ALA A 31 0.94 -5.98 -6.45
C ALA A 31 2.16 -6.12 -5.53
N THR A 32 3.27 -5.52 -5.90
CA THR A 32 4.36 -5.32 -4.96
C THR A 32 3.77 -4.63 -3.74
N ARG A 33 3.51 -5.42 -2.70
CA ARG A 33 2.97 -4.91 -1.45
C ARG A 33 4.10 -4.12 -0.80
N HIS A 34 4.05 -2.80 -0.91
CA HIS A 34 5.01 -1.92 -0.25
C HIS A 34 4.87 -2.04 1.27
N ALA A 35 5.97 -1.96 1.99
CA ALA A 35 5.98 -2.10 3.45
C ALA A 35 5.09 -1.05 4.13
N GLY A 36 4.96 0.14 3.54
CA GLY A 36 4.11 1.22 4.03
C GLY A 36 2.60 1.03 3.87
N ASN A 37 2.14 0.03 3.10
CA ASN A 37 0.71 -0.09 2.78
C ASN A 37 -0.17 -0.30 4.02
N SER A 38 0.27 -1.11 4.99
CA SER A 38 -0.48 -1.33 6.23
C SER A 38 -0.61 -0.05 7.06
N TYR A 39 0.45 0.77 7.11
CA TYR A 39 0.42 2.06 7.78
C TYR A 39 -0.47 3.07 7.06
N LEU A 40 -0.54 3.02 5.72
CA LEU A 40 -1.46 3.85 4.95
C LEU A 40 -2.92 3.52 5.29
N GLU A 41 -3.28 2.23 5.28
CA GLU A 41 -4.62 1.76 5.64
C GLU A 41 -5.00 2.16 7.08
N GLU A 42 -4.08 1.99 8.04
CA GLU A 42 -4.28 2.45 9.42
C GLU A 42 -4.43 3.99 9.50
N GLY A 43 -3.70 4.73 8.69
CA GLY A 43 -3.78 6.18 8.60
C GLY A 43 -5.13 6.65 8.09
N GLU A 44 -5.64 6.02 7.02
CA GLU A 44 -6.97 6.29 6.46
C GLU A 44 -8.08 6.00 7.49
N LEU A 45 -8.04 4.83 8.12
CA LEU A 45 -9.01 4.43 9.13
C LEU A 45 -9.06 5.43 10.31
N ASN A 46 -7.89 5.78 10.86
CA ASN A 46 -7.83 6.75 11.95
C ASN A 46 -8.29 8.16 11.53
N TYR A 47 -8.09 8.54 10.26
CA TYR A 47 -8.62 9.78 9.73
C TYR A 47 -10.15 9.76 9.70
N GLU A 48 -10.77 8.68 9.22
CA GLU A 48 -12.23 8.51 9.17
C GLU A 48 -12.85 8.52 10.56
N GLU A 49 -12.16 7.97 11.56
CA GLU A 49 -12.56 8.00 12.97
C GLU A 49 -12.34 9.37 13.65
N GLY A 50 -11.74 10.34 12.97
CA GLY A 50 -11.39 11.65 13.54
C GLY A 50 -10.16 11.65 14.45
N ASN A 51 -9.41 10.55 14.51
CA ASN A 51 -8.19 10.39 15.29
C ASN A 51 -6.97 11.02 14.57
N TYR A 52 -7.08 12.30 14.21
CA TYR A 52 -6.12 12.97 13.31
C TYR A 52 -4.66 12.91 13.76
N ARG A 53 -4.39 12.91 15.05
CA ARG A 53 -3.02 12.80 15.57
C ARG A 53 -2.41 11.41 15.27
N VAL A 54 -3.20 10.36 15.40
CA VAL A 54 -2.77 8.98 15.10
C VAL A 54 -2.67 8.81 13.59
N ALA A 55 -3.69 9.24 12.85
CA ALA A 55 -3.72 9.22 11.39
C ALA A 55 -2.46 9.87 10.79
N LYS A 56 -2.13 11.09 11.19
CA LYS A 56 -0.92 11.80 10.75
C LYS A 56 0.33 10.96 10.94
N ARG A 57 0.52 10.38 12.12
CA ARG A 57 1.71 9.56 12.42
C ARG A 57 1.77 8.31 11.55
N ARG A 58 0.64 7.62 11.35
CA ARG A 58 0.58 6.43 10.51
C ARG A 58 0.87 6.74 9.04
N LEU A 59 0.31 7.83 8.52
CA LEU A 59 0.60 8.28 7.15
C LEU A 59 2.08 8.65 6.95
N GLN A 60 2.71 9.28 7.94
CA GLN A 60 4.13 9.58 7.90
C GLN A 60 4.98 8.29 7.89
N PHE A 61 4.69 7.33 8.75
CA PHE A 61 5.35 6.02 8.72
C PHE A 61 5.13 5.29 7.38
N ALA A 62 3.93 5.38 6.80
CA ALA A 62 3.68 4.81 5.48
C ALA A 62 4.62 5.36 4.41
N LEU A 63 4.84 6.68 4.41
CA LEU A 63 5.76 7.33 3.48
C LEU A 63 7.23 6.94 3.72
N GLU A 64 7.63 6.80 4.99
CA GLU A 64 8.99 6.39 5.39
C GLU A 64 9.29 4.95 4.98
N GLU A 65 8.34 4.03 5.20
CA GLU A 65 8.48 2.60 4.88
C GLU A 65 8.35 2.31 3.38
N GLY A 66 7.89 3.27 2.61
CA GLY A 66 7.79 3.19 1.15
C GLY A 66 6.39 2.80 0.66
N LEU A 67 5.93 3.57 -0.30
CA LEU A 67 4.63 3.45 -0.95
C LEU A 67 4.80 3.50 -2.47
N SER A 68 3.85 2.92 -3.18
CA SER A 68 3.69 3.18 -4.61
C SER A 68 3.44 4.65 -4.88
N ARG A 69 3.71 5.14 -6.10
CA ARG A 69 3.44 6.55 -6.44
C ARG A 69 1.98 6.96 -6.19
N PRO A 70 0.94 6.20 -6.59
CA PRO A 70 -0.44 6.53 -6.28
C PRO A 70 -0.73 6.57 -4.77
N ASP A 71 -0.15 5.63 -4.00
CA ASP A 71 -0.35 5.58 -2.55
C ASP A 71 0.35 6.73 -1.83
N ARG A 72 1.49 7.21 -2.35
CA ARG A 72 2.14 8.44 -1.86
C ARG A 72 1.25 9.66 -2.07
N VAL A 73 0.63 9.80 -3.25
CA VAL A 73 -0.35 10.86 -3.53
C VAL A 73 -1.49 10.80 -2.51
N LYS A 74 -2.01 9.61 -2.25
CA LYS A 74 -3.07 9.39 -1.27
C LYS A 74 -2.63 9.79 0.15
N ALA A 75 -1.45 9.37 0.58
CA ALA A 75 -0.92 9.73 1.89
C ALA A 75 -0.79 11.25 2.06
N HIS A 76 -0.22 11.95 1.09
CA HIS A 76 -0.10 13.41 1.11
C HIS A 76 -1.47 14.11 1.06
N LYS A 77 -2.46 13.57 0.34
CA LYS A 77 -3.84 14.07 0.36
C LYS A 77 -4.42 14.07 1.79
N TYR A 78 -4.34 12.96 2.50
CA TYR A 78 -4.84 12.87 3.87
C TYR A 78 -4.05 13.73 4.86
N LEU A 79 -2.72 13.83 4.70
CA LEU A 79 -1.91 14.75 5.49
C LEU A 79 -2.32 16.20 5.26
N ALA A 80 -2.64 16.58 4.02
CA ALA A 80 -3.16 17.91 3.71
C ALA A 80 -4.50 18.15 4.40
N PHE A 81 -5.44 17.21 4.33
CA PHE A 81 -6.74 17.34 5.00
C PHE A 81 -6.59 17.55 6.50
N ILE A 82 -5.75 16.73 7.16
CA ILE A 82 -5.47 16.85 8.60
C ILE A 82 -4.86 18.22 8.92
N ALA A 83 -3.89 18.67 8.14
CA ALA A 83 -3.25 19.96 8.35
C ALA A 83 -4.24 21.12 8.18
N CYS A 84 -5.11 21.06 7.17
CA CYS A 84 -6.13 22.07 6.93
C CYS A 84 -7.11 22.19 8.10
N VAL A 85 -7.68 21.10 8.59
CA VAL A 85 -8.63 21.12 9.70
C VAL A 85 -7.97 21.47 11.03
N SER A 86 -6.66 21.25 11.13
CA SER A 86 -5.84 21.65 12.29
C SER A 86 -5.31 23.08 12.21
N SER A 87 -5.83 23.89 11.28
CA SER A 87 -5.40 25.28 11.06
C SER A 87 -3.92 25.46 10.67
N GLN A 88 -3.24 24.41 10.24
CA GLN A 88 -1.86 24.41 9.77
C GLN A 88 -1.80 24.76 8.28
N GLN A 89 -2.16 25.99 7.92
CA GLN A 89 -2.38 26.42 6.53
C GLN A 89 -1.14 26.26 5.63
N PHE A 90 0.05 26.48 6.17
CA PHE A 90 1.29 26.26 5.41
C PHE A 90 1.46 24.78 5.06
N THR A 91 1.44 23.91 6.05
CA THR A 91 1.56 22.46 5.86
C THR A 91 0.47 21.92 4.95
N CYS A 92 -0.76 22.40 5.09
CA CYS A 92 -1.87 22.00 4.19
C CYS A 92 -1.54 22.26 2.71
N ARG A 93 -0.97 23.42 2.38
CA ARG A 93 -0.55 23.77 1.02
C ARG A 93 0.63 22.93 0.54
N GLU A 94 1.62 22.73 1.39
CA GLU A 94 2.81 21.94 1.09
C GLU A 94 2.43 20.47 0.76
N GLU A 95 1.55 19.87 1.55
CA GLU A 95 1.12 18.49 1.33
C GLU A 95 0.33 18.35 0.02
N PHE A 96 -0.54 19.29 -0.31
CA PHE A 96 -1.21 19.30 -1.61
C PHE A 96 -0.24 19.55 -2.77
N ALA A 97 0.75 20.43 -2.59
CA ALA A 97 1.77 20.67 -3.60
C ALA A 97 2.56 19.41 -3.88
N THR A 98 2.99 18.69 -2.83
CA THR A 98 3.71 17.43 -2.96
C THR A 98 2.87 16.35 -3.67
N ALA A 99 1.58 16.24 -3.33
CA ALA A 99 0.67 15.32 -4.02
C ALA A 99 0.59 15.62 -5.54
N LEU A 100 0.50 16.89 -5.90
CA LEU A 100 0.43 17.34 -7.29
C LEU A 100 1.78 17.30 -8.02
N GLU A 101 2.91 17.40 -7.32
CA GLU A 101 4.25 17.13 -7.89
C GLU A 101 4.41 15.64 -8.22
N LEU A 102 3.89 14.77 -7.36
CA LEU A 102 3.86 13.33 -7.61
C LEU A 102 2.94 12.96 -8.78
N ASP A 103 1.77 13.58 -8.84
CA ASP A 103 0.79 13.40 -9.92
C ASP A 103 0.12 14.73 -10.29
N PRO A 104 0.60 15.41 -11.36
CA PRO A 104 0.00 16.68 -11.82
C PRO A 104 -1.45 16.55 -12.26
N THR A 105 -1.92 15.33 -12.56
CA THR A 105 -3.30 15.06 -12.96
C THR A 105 -4.22 14.75 -11.79
N PHE A 106 -3.67 14.67 -10.57
CA PHE A 106 -4.42 14.36 -9.36
C PHE A 106 -5.58 15.33 -9.16
N GLU A 107 -6.75 14.77 -8.86
CA GLU A 107 -7.98 15.50 -8.52
C GLU A 107 -8.56 14.97 -7.20
N LEU A 108 -9.19 15.85 -6.47
CA LEU A 108 -10.06 15.47 -5.36
C LEU A 108 -11.39 14.90 -5.90
N SER A 109 -11.99 13.95 -5.21
CA SER A 109 -13.36 13.53 -5.50
C SER A 109 -14.32 14.73 -5.39
N LEU A 110 -15.50 14.62 -5.97
CA LEU A 110 -16.50 15.71 -5.90
C LEU A 110 -16.86 16.08 -4.46
N ALA A 111 -16.97 15.09 -3.59
CA ALA A 111 -17.26 15.31 -2.16
C ALA A 111 -16.09 16.03 -1.45
N GLU A 112 -14.85 15.61 -1.72
CA GLU A 112 -13.66 16.23 -1.15
C GLU A 112 -13.45 17.67 -1.68
N ALA A 113 -13.63 17.88 -2.98
CA ALA A 113 -13.48 19.20 -3.61
C ALA A 113 -14.51 20.22 -3.12
N GLY A 114 -15.71 19.76 -2.73
CA GLY A 114 -16.76 20.57 -2.12
C GLY A 114 -16.55 20.96 -0.67
N HIS A 115 -15.53 20.42 -0.01
CA HIS A 115 -15.32 20.69 1.41
C HIS A 115 -14.84 22.15 1.65
N PRO A 116 -15.48 22.89 2.59
CA PRO A 116 -15.29 24.34 2.72
C PRO A 116 -13.87 24.74 3.20
N ILE A 117 -13.15 23.86 3.88
CA ILE A 117 -11.82 24.17 4.44
C ILE A 117 -10.72 23.89 3.42
N TRP A 118 -10.62 22.66 2.89
CA TRP A 118 -9.49 22.29 2.02
C TRP A 118 -9.78 22.41 0.52
N GLY A 119 -11.04 22.37 0.09
CA GLY A 119 -11.40 22.48 -1.33
C GLY A 119 -10.83 23.75 -1.99
N PRO A 120 -11.05 24.97 -1.42
CA PRO A 120 -10.46 26.19 -1.94
C PRO A 120 -8.93 26.20 -1.90
N VAL A 121 -8.31 25.59 -0.90
CA VAL A 121 -6.84 25.49 -0.76
C VAL A 121 -6.28 24.62 -1.90
N PHE A 122 -6.83 23.44 -2.10
CA PHE A 122 -6.42 22.54 -3.18
C PHE A 122 -6.53 23.24 -4.55
N LYS A 123 -7.66 23.86 -4.85
CA LYS A 123 -7.89 24.60 -6.10
C LYS A 123 -6.83 25.69 -6.30
N SER A 124 -6.50 26.44 -5.25
CA SER A 124 -5.48 27.50 -5.28
C SER A 124 -4.08 26.94 -5.56
N VAL A 125 -3.70 25.84 -4.91
CA VAL A 125 -2.39 25.18 -5.11
C VAL A 125 -2.28 24.66 -6.52
N LYS A 126 -3.30 23.95 -7.02
CA LYS A 126 -3.33 23.38 -8.38
C LYS A 126 -3.22 24.46 -9.44
N ALA A 127 -3.95 25.57 -9.29
CA ALA A 127 -3.88 26.70 -10.23
C ALA A 127 -2.49 27.36 -10.28
N LYS A 128 -1.72 27.33 -9.17
CA LYS A 128 -0.34 27.86 -9.14
C LYS A 128 0.63 26.91 -9.87
N GLN A 129 0.50 25.60 -9.68
CA GLN A 129 1.37 24.63 -10.36
C GLN A 129 1.19 24.65 -11.88
N LEU A 130 -0.04 24.81 -12.38
CA LEU A 130 -0.31 24.92 -13.82
C LEU A 130 0.31 26.17 -14.47
N LYS A 131 0.73 27.16 -13.68
CA LYS A 131 1.36 28.40 -14.15
C LYS A 131 2.88 28.39 -14.08
N GLN A 132 3.46 27.37 -13.48
CA GLN A 132 4.92 27.21 -13.45
C GLN A 132 5.35 26.47 -14.72
N PRO A 133 6.23 27.06 -15.55
CA PRO A 133 6.73 26.45 -16.80
C PRO A 133 7.61 25.22 -16.55
#